data_a6a313bed0e150289a6995fb548be141
#
_entry.id   a6a313bed0e150289a6995fb548be141
#
_cell.length_a   1.000
_cell.length_b   1.000
_cell.length_c   1.000
_cell.angle_alpha   90.00
_cell.angle_beta   90.00
_cell.angle_gamma   90.00
#
_symmetry.space_group_name_H-M   'P 1'
#
loop_
_entity.id
_entity.type
_entity.pdbx_description
1 polymer ?
#
loop_
_entity_poly.entity_id
_entity_poly.type
_entity_poly.pdbx_seq_one_letter_code
_entity_poly.pdbx_strand_id
1 'polypeptide(L)'
;MADQLAPHFTGAYGHKVVKTPHLDALADRGMRFDAAYCNSPLCAPSRVSCMSGQMVIKIGAHDNASEFPASIPTFAHYLKSLNYSTCLSGKMHFVGPDQMHGFESRVTTDIYPSDFAWTPNWEQADERIDKWFHNMQTVKESGMAMASFQIDYDDEVEFAAKRKLFDYARDGTKPWCMVASFIHPHDPYVARPEWWNLYSDDDI
;
A
#
# COMPACT_ATOMS: atom_id res chain seq x y z
N MET A 1 0.01 3.20 -5.11
CA MET A 1 -0.39 3.38 -3.69
C MET A 1 0.87 3.56 -2.86
N ALA A 2 0.80 4.33 -1.77
CA ALA A 2 1.88 4.45 -0.79
C ALA A 2 1.28 4.08 0.57
N ASP A 3 1.97 3.20 1.32
CA ASP A 3 1.45 2.76 2.60
C ASP A 3 1.75 3.80 3.69
N GLN A 4 0.76 4.08 4.52
CA GLN A 4 0.88 4.99 5.66
C GLN A 4 1.19 6.47 5.29
N LEU A 5 1.10 6.86 4.02
CA LEU A 5 1.31 8.25 3.61
C LEU A 5 0.16 9.13 4.09
N ALA A 6 0.46 10.06 4.98
CA ALA A 6 -0.50 11.06 5.40
C ALA A 6 -0.52 12.23 4.40
N PRO A 7 -1.70 12.67 3.92
CA PRO A 7 -1.80 13.67 2.86
C PRO A 7 -1.14 15.01 3.21
N HIS A 8 -1.18 15.42 4.48
CA HIS A 8 -0.56 16.66 4.93
C HIS A 8 0.97 16.72 4.79
N PHE A 9 1.64 15.59 4.49
CA PHE A 9 3.06 15.55 4.12
C PHE A 9 3.31 15.69 2.61
N THR A 10 2.32 16.14 1.84
CA THR A 10 2.50 16.38 0.41
C THR A 10 2.30 17.84 0.04
N GLY A 11 3.00 18.34 -0.99
CA GLY A 11 2.87 19.71 -1.47
C GLY A 11 1.45 20.06 -1.91
N ALA A 12 0.75 19.13 -2.57
CA ALA A 12 -0.64 19.28 -2.99
C ALA A 12 -1.59 19.62 -1.82
N TYR A 13 -1.28 19.21 -0.61
CA TYR A 13 -2.03 19.53 0.62
C TYR A 13 -1.37 20.62 1.46
N GLY A 14 -0.41 21.35 0.89
CA GLY A 14 0.14 22.57 1.48
C GLY A 14 1.38 22.35 2.35
N HIS A 15 2.02 21.18 2.33
CA HIS A 15 3.30 21.02 3.02
C HIS A 15 4.37 21.89 2.36
N LYS A 16 5.11 22.65 3.17
CA LYS A 16 6.04 23.66 2.66
C LYS A 16 7.45 23.12 2.43
N VAL A 17 7.83 22.06 3.11
CA VAL A 17 9.19 21.50 3.10
C VAL A 17 9.26 20.27 2.21
N VAL A 18 8.39 19.29 2.42
CA VAL A 18 8.44 18.03 1.68
C VAL A 18 8.12 18.27 0.20
N LYS A 19 9.00 17.78 -0.67
CA LYS A 19 8.91 17.93 -2.12
C LYS A 19 8.24 16.72 -2.74
N THR A 20 7.04 16.89 -3.28
CA THR A 20 6.27 15.84 -3.95
C THR A 20 5.85 16.23 -5.38
N PRO A 21 6.81 16.59 -6.27
CA PRO A 21 6.51 17.25 -7.53
C PRO A 21 5.60 16.45 -8.45
N HIS A 22 5.69 15.11 -8.44
CA HIS A 22 4.85 14.25 -9.28
C HIS A 22 3.43 14.10 -8.75
N LEU A 23 3.25 14.06 -7.42
CA LEU A 23 1.92 14.07 -6.80
C LEU A 23 1.26 15.42 -6.97
N ASP A 24 2.02 16.50 -6.82
CA ASP A 24 1.55 17.88 -7.01
C ASP A 24 1.09 18.09 -8.46
N ALA A 25 1.89 17.68 -9.44
CA ALA A 25 1.53 17.73 -10.86
C ALA A 25 0.30 16.87 -11.20
N LEU A 26 0.08 15.76 -10.50
CA LEU A 26 -1.14 14.96 -10.65
C LEU A 26 -2.35 15.70 -10.08
N ALA A 27 -2.22 16.32 -8.92
CA ALA A 27 -3.27 17.13 -8.30
C ALA A 27 -3.67 18.32 -9.18
N ASP A 28 -2.70 19.00 -9.79
CA ASP A 28 -2.93 20.14 -10.69
C ASP A 28 -3.72 19.77 -11.96
N ARG A 29 -3.60 18.53 -12.43
CA ARG A 29 -4.31 18.01 -13.61
C ARG A 29 -5.58 17.26 -13.28
N GLY A 30 -5.83 17.01 -12.01
CA GLY A 30 -6.90 16.16 -11.53
C GLY A 30 -7.82 16.87 -10.54
N MET A 31 -8.29 16.08 -9.58
CA MET A 31 -9.11 16.56 -8.48
C MET A 31 -8.47 16.16 -7.16
N ARG A 32 -8.28 17.13 -6.29
CA ARG A 32 -7.86 16.92 -4.90
C ARG A 32 -9.09 16.81 -4.01
N PHE A 33 -9.15 15.81 -3.17
CA PHE A 33 -10.24 15.63 -2.20
C PHE A 33 -9.78 16.08 -0.81
N ASP A 34 -10.37 17.16 -0.32
CA ASP A 34 -10.04 17.71 1.01
C ASP A 34 -10.69 16.93 2.16
N ALA A 35 -11.72 16.15 1.86
CA ALA A 35 -12.47 15.36 2.83
C ALA A 35 -12.65 13.90 2.36
N ALA A 36 -11.53 13.19 2.22
CA ALA A 36 -11.53 11.76 1.95
C ALA A 36 -11.38 10.99 3.26
N TYR A 37 -12.21 9.96 3.45
CA TYR A 37 -12.26 9.18 4.68
C TYR A 37 -11.95 7.71 4.42
N CYS A 38 -11.17 7.11 5.32
CA CYS A 38 -10.98 5.67 5.40
C CYS A 38 -11.90 5.10 6.49
N ASN A 39 -12.61 4.01 6.19
CA ASN A 39 -13.51 3.42 7.18
C ASN A 39 -12.82 2.54 8.23
N SER A 40 -11.54 2.19 8.02
CA SER A 40 -10.69 1.53 9.00
C SER A 40 -9.22 1.80 8.69
N PRO A 41 -8.49 2.58 9.50
CA PRO A 41 -7.13 3.02 9.19
C PRO A 41 -6.06 1.98 9.58
N LEU A 42 -6.26 0.73 9.19
CA LEU A 42 -5.30 -0.37 9.28
C LEU A 42 -5.02 -0.92 7.88
N CYS A 43 -3.84 -1.51 7.67
CA CYS A 43 -3.39 -1.94 6.35
C CYS A 43 -4.39 -2.87 5.65
N ALA A 44 -4.64 -4.08 6.16
CA ALA A 44 -5.54 -5.04 5.52
C ALA A 44 -6.99 -4.52 5.47
N PRO A 45 -7.61 -4.05 6.57
CA PRO A 45 -8.98 -3.54 6.53
C PRO A 45 -9.19 -2.40 5.54
N SER A 46 -8.29 -1.41 5.51
CA SER A 46 -8.35 -0.31 4.54
C SER A 46 -8.28 -0.80 3.10
N ARG A 47 -7.36 -1.73 2.83
CA ARG A 47 -7.10 -2.23 1.48
C ARG A 47 -8.23 -3.08 0.95
N VAL A 48 -8.79 -3.98 1.77
CA VAL A 48 -9.93 -4.82 1.36
C VAL A 48 -11.19 -3.98 1.15
N SER A 49 -11.39 -2.94 1.96
CA SER A 49 -12.46 -1.97 1.76
C SER A 49 -12.30 -1.19 0.45
N CYS A 50 -11.09 -0.71 0.16
CA CYS A 50 -10.76 -0.04 -1.09
C CYS A 50 -10.99 -0.95 -2.31
N MET A 51 -10.59 -2.23 -2.21
CA MET A 51 -10.72 -3.20 -3.29
C MET A 51 -12.17 -3.56 -3.59
N SER A 52 -12.99 -3.73 -2.55
CA SER A 52 -14.37 -4.21 -2.67
C SER A 52 -15.42 -3.11 -2.75
N GLY A 53 -15.08 -1.88 -2.32
CA GLY A 53 -16.04 -0.79 -2.15
C GLY A 53 -17.03 -1.03 -1.00
N GLN A 54 -16.72 -1.93 -0.07
CA GLN A 54 -17.59 -2.29 1.05
C GLN A 54 -17.00 -1.88 2.40
N MET A 55 -17.88 -1.65 3.36
CA MET A 55 -17.49 -1.38 4.74
C MET A 55 -16.85 -2.62 5.37
N VAL A 56 -15.80 -2.44 6.17
CA VAL A 56 -15.07 -3.54 6.83
C VAL A 56 -15.98 -4.43 7.66
N ILE A 57 -17.01 -3.89 8.29
CA ILE A 57 -18.00 -4.65 9.07
C ILE A 57 -18.79 -5.65 8.21
N LYS A 58 -19.01 -5.35 6.93
CA LYS A 58 -19.67 -6.27 6.00
C LYS A 58 -18.74 -7.36 5.49
N ILE A 59 -17.46 -7.02 5.35
CA ILE A 59 -16.42 -7.96 4.90
C ILE A 59 -16.02 -8.89 6.04
N GLY A 60 -16.08 -8.41 7.29
CA GLY A 60 -15.54 -9.10 8.46
C GLY A 60 -14.03 -8.88 8.67
N ALA A 61 -13.43 -7.96 7.94
CA ALA A 61 -11.99 -7.69 7.99
C ALA A 61 -11.69 -6.60 9.04
N HIS A 62 -11.54 -7.00 10.30
CA HIS A 62 -11.41 -6.08 11.44
C HIS A 62 -9.95 -5.80 11.85
N ASP A 63 -9.01 -6.61 11.42
CA ASP A 63 -7.59 -6.52 11.77
C ASP A 63 -6.68 -6.95 10.60
N ASN A 64 -5.37 -6.89 10.82
CA ASN A 64 -4.37 -7.24 9.80
C ASN A 64 -4.21 -8.76 9.57
N ALA A 65 -4.94 -9.61 10.29
CA ALA A 65 -4.97 -11.05 10.07
C ALA A 65 -6.34 -11.55 9.62
N SER A 66 -7.30 -10.65 9.44
CA SER A 66 -8.62 -11.00 8.92
C SER A 66 -8.52 -11.45 7.47
N GLU A 67 -9.06 -12.63 7.17
CA GLU A 67 -9.14 -13.13 5.80
C GLU A 67 -9.96 -12.19 4.92
N PHE A 68 -9.48 -11.95 3.70
CA PHE A 68 -10.30 -11.38 2.65
C PHE A 68 -11.00 -12.51 1.89
N PRO A 69 -12.32 -12.73 2.08
CA PRO A 69 -13.00 -13.86 1.45
C PRO A 69 -12.97 -13.76 -0.08
N ALA A 70 -12.54 -14.84 -0.74
CA ALA A 70 -12.49 -14.92 -2.21
C ALA A 70 -13.86 -14.75 -2.88
N SER A 71 -14.95 -14.93 -2.13
CA SER A 71 -16.34 -14.71 -2.63
C SER A 71 -16.72 -13.25 -2.78
N ILE A 72 -15.93 -12.32 -2.24
CA ILE A 72 -16.22 -10.89 -2.33
C ILE A 72 -15.62 -10.33 -3.62
N PRO A 73 -16.43 -9.81 -4.55
CA PRO A 73 -15.93 -9.23 -5.79
C PRO A 73 -15.20 -7.91 -5.51
N THR A 74 -14.15 -7.66 -6.28
CA THR A 74 -13.35 -6.44 -6.22
C THR A 74 -13.44 -5.68 -7.52
N PHE A 75 -12.97 -4.44 -7.55
CA PHE A 75 -12.92 -3.68 -8.80
C PHE A 75 -12.11 -4.40 -9.89
N ALA A 76 -11.11 -5.21 -9.51
CA ALA A 76 -10.33 -5.97 -10.48
C ALA A 76 -11.18 -7.05 -11.20
N HIS A 77 -12.11 -7.70 -10.49
CA HIS A 77 -13.05 -8.63 -11.10
C HIS A 77 -13.97 -7.91 -12.12
N TYR A 78 -14.48 -6.74 -11.77
CA TYR A 78 -15.34 -5.96 -12.67
C TYR A 78 -14.56 -5.47 -13.90
N LEU A 79 -13.35 -4.97 -13.73
CA LEU A 79 -12.50 -4.56 -14.86
C LEU A 79 -12.17 -5.74 -15.78
N LYS A 80 -11.88 -6.90 -15.20
CA LYS A 80 -11.65 -8.14 -15.96
C LYS A 80 -12.89 -8.53 -16.78
N SER A 81 -14.09 -8.40 -16.21
CA SER A 81 -15.35 -8.67 -16.94
C SER A 81 -15.58 -7.71 -18.11
N LEU A 82 -14.95 -6.53 -18.06
CA LEU A 82 -14.95 -5.53 -19.13
C LEU A 82 -13.74 -5.67 -20.08
N ASN A 83 -13.08 -6.82 -20.07
CA ASN A 83 -11.93 -7.14 -20.92
C ASN A 83 -10.67 -6.29 -20.66
N TYR A 84 -10.50 -5.77 -19.44
CA TYR A 84 -9.24 -5.16 -19.02
C TYR A 84 -8.23 -6.23 -18.61
N SER A 85 -6.97 -6.02 -18.94
CA SER A 85 -5.86 -6.72 -18.31
C SER A 85 -5.57 -6.08 -16.94
N THR A 86 -5.61 -6.88 -15.87
CA THR A 86 -5.43 -6.39 -14.51
C THR A 86 -4.16 -6.94 -13.89
N CYS A 87 -3.36 -6.07 -13.24
CA CYS A 87 -2.07 -6.44 -12.67
C CYS A 87 -1.88 -5.80 -11.30
N LEU A 88 -1.28 -6.58 -10.40
CA LEU A 88 -0.83 -6.13 -9.10
C LEU A 88 0.70 -6.24 -9.00
N SER A 89 1.35 -5.17 -8.56
CA SER A 89 2.74 -5.14 -8.11
C SER A 89 2.80 -4.52 -6.72
N GLY A 90 3.35 -5.23 -5.75
CA GLY A 90 3.56 -4.72 -4.41
C GLY A 90 2.54 -5.15 -3.36
N LYS A 91 2.53 -4.40 -2.26
CA LYS A 91 1.79 -4.69 -1.04
C LYS A 91 0.28 -4.55 -1.23
N MET A 92 -0.47 -5.59 -0.91
CA MET A 92 -1.92 -5.51 -0.72
C MET A 92 -2.41 -6.09 0.60
N HIS A 93 -1.55 -6.81 1.30
CA HIS A 93 -1.85 -7.41 2.61
C HIS A 93 -3.09 -8.31 2.55
N PHE A 94 -3.21 -9.07 1.47
CA PHE A 94 -4.27 -10.07 1.35
C PHE A 94 -3.97 -11.24 2.28
N VAL A 95 -4.85 -11.49 3.22
CA VAL A 95 -4.79 -12.64 4.14
C VAL A 95 -5.69 -13.74 3.62
N GLY A 96 -5.22 -14.98 3.66
CA GLY A 96 -5.96 -16.13 3.17
C GLY A 96 -5.40 -16.71 1.86
N PRO A 97 -6.05 -17.72 1.31
CA PRO A 97 -5.53 -18.48 0.17
C PRO A 97 -5.61 -17.72 -1.17
N ASP A 98 -6.60 -16.82 -1.35
CA ASP A 98 -6.68 -16.02 -2.56
C ASP A 98 -5.75 -14.80 -2.45
N GLN A 99 -4.69 -14.81 -3.25
CA GLN A 99 -3.72 -13.73 -3.32
C GLN A 99 -3.88 -12.87 -4.57
N MET A 100 -4.91 -13.15 -5.38
CA MET A 100 -5.17 -12.46 -6.64
C MET A 100 -6.37 -11.52 -6.56
N HIS A 101 -7.42 -11.88 -5.87
CA HIS A 101 -8.65 -11.09 -5.71
C HIS A 101 -9.10 -10.35 -6.98
N GLY A 102 -9.10 -11.09 -8.10
CA GLY A 102 -9.54 -10.58 -9.41
C GLY A 102 -8.43 -10.05 -10.31
N PHE A 103 -7.22 -9.81 -9.83
CA PHE A 103 -6.10 -9.50 -10.70
C PHE A 103 -5.74 -10.72 -11.56
N GLU A 104 -5.48 -10.52 -12.86
CA GLU A 104 -5.03 -11.58 -13.76
C GLU A 104 -3.57 -11.95 -13.55
N SER A 105 -2.78 -10.97 -13.10
CA SER A 105 -1.36 -11.17 -12.81
C SER A 105 -0.95 -10.44 -11.55
N ARG A 106 -0.05 -11.06 -10.79
CA ARG A 106 0.66 -10.46 -9.68
C ARG A 106 2.15 -10.64 -9.94
N VAL A 107 2.89 -9.53 -10.06
CA VAL A 107 4.27 -9.55 -10.55
C VAL A 107 5.32 -9.48 -9.44
N THR A 108 4.92 -9.17 -8.22
CA THR A 108 5.73 -9.29 -7.00
C THR A 108 4.93 -9.96 -5.90
N THR A 109 5.61 -10.58 -4.95
CA THR A 109 4.97 -11.11 -3.73
C THR A 109 4.52 -9.98 -2.80
N ASP A 110 3.75 -10.29 -1.75
CA ASP A 110 3.50 -9.33 -0.68
C ASP A 110 4.73 -9.22 0.23
N ILE A 111 4.90 -8.06 0.88
CA ILE A 111 6.01 -7.86 1.83
C ILE A 111 5.75 -8.58 3.16
N TYR A 112 4.49 -8.74 3.53
CA TYR A 112 4.12 -9.42 4.77
C TYR A 112 3.54 -10.79 4.48
N PRO A 113 3.74 -11.76 5.38
CA PRO A 113 3.11 -13.07 5.23
C PRO A 113 1.59 -12.94 5.24
N SER A 114 0.95 -13.74 4.40
CA SER A 114 -0.51 -13.78 4.25
C SER A 114 -1.13 -14.81 5.19
N ASP A 115 -0.64 -14.89 6.40
CA ASP A 115 -1.05 -15.87 7.40
C ASP A 115 -1.89 -15.23 8.52
N PHE A 116 -2.41 -16.06 9.41
CA PHE A 116 -3.24 -15.64 10.53
C PHE A 116 -2.45 -15.36 11.82
N ALA A 117 -1.11 -15.28 11.74
CA ALA A 117 -0.25 -15.10 12.92
C ALA A 117 -0.45 -13.74 13.62
N TRP A 118 -1.10 -12.81 12.96
CA TRP A 118 -1.42 -11.48 13.48
C TRP A 118 -2.81 -11.40 14.12
N THR A 119 -3.51 -12.51 14.23
CA THR A 119 -4.83 -12.56 14.85
C THR A 119 -4.70 -12.26 16.34
N PRO A 120 -5.37 -11.24 16.88
CA PRO A 120 -5.43 -11.00 18.31
C PRO A 120 -6.18 -12.13 19.02
N ASN A 121 -5.85 -12.36 20.29
CA ASN A 121 -6.67 -13.21 21.14
C ASN A 121 -7.89 -12.44 21.64
N TRP A 122 -8.99 -12.49 20.89
CA TRP A 122 -10.21 -11.76 21.22
C TRP A 122 -10.92 -12.27 22.49
N GLU A 123 -10.61 -13.50 22.93
CA GLU A 123 -11.14 -14.03 24.20
C GLU A 123 -10.42 -13.44 25.42
N GLN A 124 -9.21 -12.93 25.21
CA GLN A 124 -8.38 -12.29 26.23
C GLN A 124 -7.91 -10.92 25.72
N ALA A 125 -8.87 -10.05 25.48
CA ALA A 125 -8.62 -8.75 24.86
C ALA A 125 -7.63 -7.85 25.63
N ASP A 126 -7.46 -8.09 26.93
CA ASP A 126 -6.49 -7.38 27.78
C ASP A 126 -5.08 -7.96 27.71
N GLU A 127 -4.89 -9.12 27.10
CA GLU A 127 -3.56 -9.69 26.86
C GLU A 127 -2.89 -9.03 25.66
N ARG A 128 -1.92 -8.20 25.96
CA ARG A 128 -1.09 -7.58 24.96
C ARG A 128 -0.01 -8.54 24.46
N ILE A 129 -0.05 -8.86 23.16
CA ILE A 129 1.03 -9.62 22.52
C ILE A 129 2.04 -8.62 21.95
N ASP A 130 3.13 -8.40 22.68
CA ASP A 130 4.11 -7.33 22.38
C ASP A 130 4.67 -7.37 20.95
N LYS A 131 4.83 -8.55 20.37
CA LYS A 131 5.35 -8.71 19.00
C LYS A 131 4.43 -8.13 17.90
N TRP A 132 3.16 -7.88 18.22
CA TRP A 132 2.17 -7.36 17.26
C TRP A 132 1.89 -5.89 17.43
N PHE A 133 2.42 -5.29 18.48
CA PHE A 133 2.27 -3.87 18.70
C PHE A 133 3.49 -3.13 18.19
N HIS A 134 3.25 -2.10 17.40
CA HIS A 134 4.28 -1.13 17.11
C HIS A 134 4.75 -0.50 18.42
N ASN A 135 6.04 -0.52 18.62
CA ASN A 135 6.68 0.12 19.75
C ASN A 135 7.61 1.23 19.25
N MET A 136 8.14 2.01 20.15
CA MET A 136 9.05 3.12 19.79
C MET A 136 10.37 2.65 19.14
N GLN A 137 10.63 1.34 19.10
CA GLN A 137 11.85 0.80 18.49
C GLN A 137 11.88 1.09 16.97
N THR A 138 10.77 0.94 16.27
CA THR A 138 10.70 1.25 14.83
C THR A 138 10.98 2.71 14.53
N VAL A 139 10.56 3.62 15.42
CA VAL A 139 10.89 5.05 15.32
C VAL A 139 12.38 5.31 15.62
N LYS A 140 12.94 4.61 16.60
CA LYS A 140 14.38 4.72 16.94
C LYS A 140 15.30 4.19 15.83
N GLU A 141 14.80 3.26 15.03
CA GLU A 141 15.50 2.70 13.87
C GLU A 141 15.38 3.56 12.62
N SER A 142 14.57 4.64 12.67
CA SER A 142 14.46 5.58 11.57
C SER A 142 15.79 6.22 11.22
N GLY A 143 16.00 6.51 9.95
CA GLY A 143 17.23 7.17 9.53
C GLY A 143 17.68 6.85 8.12
N MET A 144 18.95 7.08 7.87
CA MET A 144 19.57 6.87 6.58
C MET A 144 20.17 5.46 6.46
N ALA A 145 19.85 4.75 5.38
CA ALA A 145 20.46 3.47 5.06
C ALA A 145 20.59 3.28 3.54
N MET A 146 21.61 2.55 3.11
CA MET A 146 21.79 2.20 1.69
C MET A 146 20.84 1.11 1.24
N ALA A 147 20.48 0.19 2.14
CA ALA A 147 19.59 -0.93 1.90
C ALA A 147 18.80 -1.27 3.17
N SER A 148 17.60 -1.75 3.00
CA SER A 148 16.78 -2.36 4.04
C SER A 148 15.78 -3.28 3.36
N PHE A 149 15.15 -4.17 4.12
CA PHE A 149 14.12 -5.04 3.56
C PHE A 149 13.01 -4.26 2.83
N GLN A 150 12.59 -3.11 3.36
CA GLN A 150 11.55 -2.27 2.74
C GLN A 150 12.07 -1.53 1.50
N ILE A 151 13.30 -1.01 1.54
CA ILE A 151 13.92 -0.35 0.39
C ILE A 151 14.07 -1.33 -0.77
N ASP A 152 14.60 -2.52 -0.51
CA ASP A 152 14.82 -3.54 -1.53
C ASP A 152 13.50 -4.06 -2.10
N TYR A 153 12.47 -4.17 -1.25
CA TYR A 153 11.12 -4.52 -1.69
C TYR A 153 10.51 -3.47 -2.61
N ASP A 154 10.59 -2.20 -2.28
CA ASP A 154 10.06 -1.13 -3.13
C ASP A 154 10.82 -0.99 -4.45
N ASP A 155 12.12 -1.27 -4.47
CA ASP A 155 12.90 -1.37 -5.71
C ASP A 155 12.38 -2.51 -6.61
N GLU A 156 12.09 -3.67 -6.03
CA GLU A 156 11.49 -4.79 -6.77
C GLU A 156 10.12 -4.40 -7.34
N VAL A 157 9.28 -3.76 -6.54
CA VAL A 157 7.94 -3.29 -6.96
C VAL A 157 8.06 -2.29 -8.11
N GLU A 158 8.96 -1.32 -8.00
CA GLU A 158 9.20 -0.31 -9.03
C GLU A 158 9.66 -0.96 -10.33
N PHE A 159 10.68 -1.82 -10.26
CA PHE A 159 11.23 -2.50 -11.42
C PHE A 159 10.18 -3.36 -12.13
N ALA A 160 9.44 -4.18 -11.38
CA ALA A 160 8.42 -5.06 -11.92
C ALA A 160 7.25 -4.27 -12.54
N ALA A 161 6.81 -3.19 -11.88
CA ALA A 161 5.76 -2.30 -12.39
C ALA A 161 6.19 -1.63 -13.71
N LYS A 162 7.38 -1.03 -13.76
CA LYS A 162 7.92 -0.41 -14.98
C LYS A 162 8.01 -1.40 -16.12
N ARG A 163 8.53 -2.59 -15.88
CA ARG A 163 8.61 -3.65 -16.88
C ARG A 163 7.23 -4.02 -17.42
N LYS A 164 6.25 -4.17 -16.54
CA LYS A 164 4.88 -4.50 -16.93
C LYS A 164 4.21 -3.37 -17.73
N LEU A 165 4.49 -2.10 -17.40
CA LEU A 165 4.03 -0.96 -18.20
C LEU A 165 4.57 -1.00 -19.64
N PHE A 166 5.85 -1.33 -19.82
CA PHE A 166 6.42 -1.50 -21.15
C PHE A 166 5.79 -2.68 -21.90
N ASP A 167 5.44 -3.77 -21.20
CA ASP A 167 4.75 -4.90 -21.84
C ASP A 167 3.36 -4.48 -22.32
N TYR A 168 2.59 -3.75 -21.51
CA TYR A 168 1.29 -3.22 -21.91
C TYR A 168 1.37 -2.21 -23.06
N ALA A 169 2.39 -1.34 -23.05
CA ALA A 169 2.59 -0.38 -24.12
C ALA A 169 2.95 -1.04 -25.46
N ARG A 170 3.66 -2.17 -25.43
CA ARG A 170 3.99 -2.96 -26.65
C ARG A 170 2.81 -3.78 -27.15
N ASP A 171 2.03 -4.37 -26.26
CA ASP A 171 0.88 -5.18 -26.63
C ASP A 171 -0.23 -4.33 -27.24
N GLY A 172 -0.66 -3.28 -26.56
CA GLY A 172 -1.66 -2.31 -27.01
C GLY A 172 -3.03 -2.90 -27.42
N THR A 173 -3.26 -4.19 -27.19
CA THR A 173 -4.47 -4.89 -27.66
C THR A 173 -5.68 -4.74 -26.74
N LYS A 174 -5.43 -4.50 -25.44
CA LYS A 174 -6.47 -4.38 -24.41
C LYS A 174 -6.23 -3.16 -23.53
N PRO A 175 -7.30 -2.55 -23.00
CA PRO A 175 -7.15 -1.64 -21.90
C PRO A 175 -6.60 -2.38 -20.67
N TRP A 176 -5.88 -1.68 -19.83
CA TRP A 176 -5.25 -2.29 -18.65
C TRP A 176 -5.46 -1.44 -17.40
N CYS A 177 -5.41 -2.10 -16.27
CA CYS A 177 -5.37 -1.47 -14.95
C CYS A 177 -4.28 -2.13 -14.12
N MET A 178 -3.35 -1.34 -13.63
CA MET A 178 -2.28 -1.81 -12.76
C MET A 178 -2.29 -1.07 -11.44
N VAL A 179 -2.17 -1.81 -10.35
CA VAL A 179 -1.90 -1.29 -9.02
C VAL A 179 -0.42 -1.52 -8.72
N ALA A 180 0.35 -0.43 -8.56
CA ALA A 180 1.68 -0.46 -7.98
C ALA A 180 1.57 0.06 -6.53
N SER A 181 1.93 -0.77 -5.56
CA SER A 181 1.72 -0.50 -4.16
C SER A 181 2.99 -0.65 -3.35
N PHE A 182 3.57 0.48 -2.98
CA PHE A 182 4.82 0.60 -2.24
C PHE A 182 4.59 0.54 -0.74
N ILE A 183 5.60 0.03 -0.01
CA ILE A 183 5.56 0.00 1.46
C ILE A 183 5.88 1.37 2.04
N HIS A 184 6.77 2.16 1.42
CA HIS A 184 7.08 3.49 1.95
C HIS A 184 5.90 4.47 1.81
N PRO A 185 5.79 5.41 2.79
CA PRO A 185 6.67 5.70 3.92
C PRO A 185 6.32 5.00 5.25
N HIS A 186 5.87 3.75 5.23
CA HIS A 186 5.65 2.95 6.45
C HIS A 186 6.93 2.88 7.30
N ASP A 187 6.77 2.85 8.66
CA ASP A 187 7.90 2.68 9.56
C ASP A 187 8.73 1.42 9.23
N PRO A 188 10.02 1.40 9.51
CA PRO A 188 10.82 2.26 10.40
C PRO A 188 11.33 3.59 9.80
N TYR A 189 10.73 4.14 8.78
CA TYR A 189 11.09 5.45 8.20
C TYR A 189 12.55 5.55 7.76
N VAL A 190 13.01 4.54 7.05
CA VAL A 190 14.37 4.47 6.53
C VAL A 190 14.40 5.02 5.11
N ALA A 191 15.36 5.88 4.80
CA ALA A 191 15.55 6.45 3.47
C ALA A 191 17.00 6.35 3.00
N ARG A 192 17.19 6.25 1.67
CA ARG A 192 18.53 6.32 1.08
C ARG A 192 19.12 7.72 1.20
N PRO A 193 20.48 7.85 1.15
CA PRO A 193 21.15 9.15 1.26
C PRO A 193 20.67 10.21 0.29
N GLU A 194 20.34 9.83 -0.95
CA GLU A 194 19.86 10.76 -1.98
C GLU A 194 18.51 11.41 -1.63
N TRP A 195 17.66 10.72 -0.85
CA TRP A 195 16.39 11.25 -0.38
C TRP A 195 16.52 11.93 0.99
N TRP A 196 17.31 11.36 1.88
CA TRP A 196 17.59 11.91 3.20
C TRP A 196 18.21 13.30 3.11
N ASN A 197 19.23 13.46 2.26
CA ASN A 197 19.98 14.71 2.09
C ASN A 197 19.23 15.80 1.30
N LEU A 198 17.99 15.58 0.91
CA LEU A 198 17.14 16.64 0.32
C LEU A 198 16.72 17.68 1.34
N TYR A 199 16.83 17.37 2.62
CA TYR A 199 16.36 18.18 3.74
C TYR A 199 17.49 18.31 4.79
N SER A 200 17.48 19.43 5.46
CA SER A 200 18.38 19.70 6.61
C SER A 200 17.57 19.90 7.87
N ASP A 201 18.22 19.83 9.03
CA ASP A 201 17.55 20.10 10.31
C ASP A 201 17.01 21.55 10.39
N ASP A 202 17.55 22.48 9.58
CA ASP A 202 17.08 23.86 9.49
C ASP A 202 15.77 23.99 8.68
N ASP A 203 15.38 22.97 7.93
CA ASP A 203 14.17 22.96 7.12
C ASP A 203 12.91 22.53 7.91
N ILE A 204 13.07 21.95 9.15
CA ILE A 204 12.02 21.28 9.91
C ILE A 204 11.58 22.11 11.15
#